data_715da314fccbcc48f05d47bd240d6696
#
_entry.id   715da314fccbcc48f05d47bd240d6696
#
_cell.length_a   1.000
_cell.length_b   1.000
_cell.length_c   1.000
_cell.angle_alpha   90.00
_cell.angle_beta   90.00
_cell.angle_gamma   90.00
#
_symmetry.space_group_name_H-M   'P 1'
#
loop_
_entity.id
_entity.type
_entity.pdbx_description
1 polymer ?
#
loop_
_entity_poly.entity_id
_entity_poly.type
_entity_poly.pdbx_seq_one_letter_code
_entity_poly.pdbx_strand_id
1 'polypeptide(L)'
;MSPLFLLGIAIAPLLSWFFRSTRWGLYVRAVGDSPQAALAMGISPFKVRMLSIMAGSFLAGSGGACLSLYYPGVWTERISSGQGVMAVALVIFARWNPIQCLWASMLFGGAQAIGPAFQSVGVESYYYLFNAAPYVLTLLIMIVTCSPQRTLMGSPGALGKEN
;
A
#
# COMPACT_ATOMS: atom_id res chain seq x y z
N MET A 1 20.08 -11.26 1.09
CA MET A 1 19.02 -10.25 0.93
C MET A 1 18.63 -10.24 -0.53
N SER A 2 17.35 -10.42 -0.85
CA SER A 2 16.90 -10.41 -2.25
C SER A 2 16.99 -8.99 -2.84
N PRO A 3 17.42 -8.82 -4.10
CA PRO A 3 17.52 -7.50 -4.72
C PRO A 3 16.18 -6.77 -4.78
N LEU A 4 15.06 -7.51 -4.83
CA LEU A 4 13.71 -6.96 -4.81
C LEU A 4 13.32 -6.33 -3.47
N PHE A 5 13.83 -6.86 -2.35
CA PHE A 5 13.61 -6.27 -1.03
C PHE A 5 14.27 -4.88 -0.94
N LEU A 6 15.50 -4.76 -1.45
CA LEU A 6 16.20 -3.47 -1.52
C LEU A 6 15.48 -2.48 -2.43
N LEU A 7 14.95 -2.96 -3.56
CA LEU A 7 14.18 -2.15 -4.49
C LEU A 7 12.87 -1.65 -3.84
N GLY A 8 12.17 -2.50 -3.10
CA GLY A 8 10.97 -2.13 -2.34
C GLY A 8 11.24 -1.04 -1.29
N ILE A 9 12.35 -1.17 -0.55
CA ILE A 9 12.77 -0.15 0.43
C ILE A 9 13.13 1.17 -0.27
N ALA A 10 13.77 1.12 -1.43
CA ALA A 10 14.18 2.30 -2.17
C ALA A 10 13.01 3.05 -2.83
N ILE A 11 11.96 2.34 -3.26
CA ILE A 11 10.77 2.94 -3.90
C ILE A 11 10.04 3.90 -2.95
N ALA A 12 9.90 3.57 -1.68
CA ALA A 12 9.11 4.38 -0.74
C ALA A 12 9.71 5.79 -0.50
N PRO A 13 11.01 5.96 -0.18
CA PRO A 13 11.62 7.27 -0.05
C PRO A 13 11.68 8.00 -1.40
N LEU A 14 11.86 7.28 -2.51
CA LEU A 14 11.86 7.86 -3.85
C LEU A 14 10.49 8.44 -4.22
N LEU A 15 9.40 7.72 -3.94
CA LEU A 15 8.04 8.23 -4.10
C LEU A 15 7.76 9.41 -3.17
N SER A 16 8.21 9.35 -1.92
CA SER A 16 8.06 10.45 -0.98
C SER A 16 8.76 11.72 -1.47
N TRP A 17 9.98 11.57 -1.98
CA TRP A 17 10.73 12.67 -2.58
C TRP A 17 10.03 13.18 -3.85
N PHE A 18 9.58 12.27 -4.73
CA PHE A 18 8.84 12.63 -5.94
C PHE A 18 7.61 13.49 -5.63
N PHE A 19 6.76 13.05 -4.69
CA PHE A 19 5.56 13.79 -4.32
C PHE A 19 5.85 15.14 -3.64
N ARG A 20 6.98 15.28 -2.96
CA ARG A 20 7.31 16.52 -2.24
C ARG A 20 8.12 17.52 -3.08
N SER A 21 8.99 17.04 -3.96
CA SER A 21 10.00 17.86 -4.62
C SER A 21 9.75 18.06 -6.11
N THR A 22 8.82 17.33 -6.74
CA THR A 22 8.61 17.46 -8.19
C THR A 22 7.33 18.20 -8.53
N ARG A 23 7.34 18.89 -9.68
CA ARG A 23 6.16 19.58 -10.23
C ARG A 23 5.01 18.60 -10.51
N TRP A 24 5.34 17.40 -10.98
CA TRP A 24 4.36 16.33 -11.22
C TRP A 24 3.69 15.86 -9.93
N GLY A 25 4.47 15.69 -8.85
CA GLY A 25 3.93 15.36 -7.53
C GLY A 25 2.99 16.45 -7.01
N LEU A 26 3.28 17.72 -7.28
CA LEU A 26 2.38 18.83 -6.96
C LEU A 26 1.08 18.76 -7.75
N TYR A 27 1.15 18.46 -9.07
CA TYR A 27 -0.04 18.32 -9.91
C TYR A 27 -0.93 17.17 -9.44
N VAL A 28 -0.35 16.03 -9.11
CA VAL A 28 -1.10 14.86 -8.58
C VAL A 28 -1.83 15.21 -7.29
N ARG A 29 -1.17 15.92 -6.37
CA ARG A 29 -1.80 16.35 -5.11
C ARG A 29 -2.88 17.39 -5.33
N ALA A 30 -2.62 18.40 -6.17
CA ALA A 30 -3.60 19.45 -6.48
C ALA A 30 -4.88 18.89 -7.12
N VAL A 31 -4.73 17.95 -8.07
CA VAL A 31 -5.87 17.25 -8.69
C VAL A 31 -6.57 16.32 -7.71
N GLY A 32 -5.83 15.71 -6.78
CA GLY A 32 -6.39 14.86 -5.72
C GLY A 32 -7.21 15.67 -4.69
N ASP A 33 -6.79 16.89 -4.39
CA ASP A 33 -7.48 17.76 -3.42
C ASP A 33 -8.72 18.42 -4.03
N SER A 34 -8.54 19.09 -5.17
CA SER A 34 -9.64 19.78 -5.87
C SER A 34 -9.41 19.77 -7.38
N PRO A 35 -10.08 18.90 -8.13
CA PRO A 35 -9.99 18.86 -9.59
C PRO A 35 -10.44 20.17 -10.24
N GLN A 36 -11.43 20.86 -9.65
CA GLN A 36 -11.95 22.12 -10.16
C GLN A 36 -10.94 23.26 -10.01
N ALA A 37 -10.26 23.34 -8.86
CA ALA A 37 -9.20 24.33 -8.64
C ALA A 37 -7.99 24.06 -9.57
N ALA A 38 -7.64 22.80 -9.81
CA ALA A 38 -6.59 22.41 -10.75
C ALA A 38 -6.92 22.86 -12.19
N LEU A 39 -8.19 22.67 -12.62
CA LEU A 39 -8.69 23.15 -13.91
C LEU A 39 -8.57 24.68 -14.04
N ALA A 40 -8.95 25.43 -13.02
CA ALA A 40 -8.84 26.89 -13.00
C ALA A 40 -7.39 27.39 -13.17
N MET A 41 -6.41 26.58 -12.73
CA MET A 41 -4.98 26.83 -12.92
C MET A 41 -4.41 26.30 -14.25
N GLY A 42 -5.26 25.81 -15.16
CA GLY A 42 -4.85 25.28 -16.46
C GLY A 42 -4.29 23.85 -16.43
N ILE A 43 -4.40 23.15 -15.30
CA ILE A 43 -3.97 21.77 -15.18
C ILE A 43 -5.14 20.88 -15.59
N SER A 44 -4.96 19.98 -16.58
CA SER A 44 -6.01 19.04 -16.98
C SER A 44 -6.08 17.85 -16.02
N PRO A 45 -7.16 17.69 -15.20
CA PRO A 45 -7.27 16.60 -14.23
C PRO A 45 -7.29 15.23 -14.90
N PHE A 46 -7.87 15.13 -16.09
CA PHE A 46 -7.95 13.90 -16.86
C PHE A 46 -6.55 13.33 -17.18
N LYS A 47 -5.64 14.15 -17.71
CA LYS A 47 -4.28 13.71 -18.05
C LYS A 47 -3.51 13.28 -16.80
N VAL A 48 -3.63 14.03 -15.71
CA VAL A 48 -2.93 13.72 -14.46
C VAL A 48 -3.46 12.42 -13.85
N ARG A 49 -4.77 12.22 -13.82
CA ARG A 49 -5.40 10.97 -13.34
C ARG A 49 -4.98 9.78 -14.19
N MET A 50 -5.03 9.91 -15.53
CA MET A 50 -4.64 8.84 -16.45
C MET A 50 -3.19 8.41 -16.22
N LEU A 51 -2.25 9.35 -16.15
CA LEU A 51 -0.84 9.04 -15.89
C LEU A 51 -0.63 8.41 -14.51
N SER A 52 -1.34 8.88 -13.49
CA SER A 52 -1.26 8.31 -12.13
C SER A 52 -1.78 6.87 -12.08
N ILE A 53 -2.87 6.57 -12.80
CA ILE A 53 -3.42 5.21 -12.90
C ILE A 53 -2.43 4.30 -13.65
N MET A 54 -1.86 4.75 -14.76
CA MET A 54 -0.86 3.98 -15.51
C MET A 54 0.36 3.65 -14.64
N ALA A 55 0.90 4.64 -13.93
CA ALA A 55 2.03 4.44 -13.02
C ALA A 55 1.67 3.49 -11.86
N GLY A 56 0.49 3.64 -11.26
CA GLY A 56 -0.01 2.76 -10.20
C GLY A 56 -0.20 1.32 -10.68
N SER A 57 -0.79 1.13 -11.87
CA SER A 57 -0.97 -0.20 -12.47
C SER A 57 0.36 -0.87 -12.80
N PHE A 58 1.34 -0.11 -13.28
CA PHE A 58 2.69 -0.62 -13.52
C PHE A 58 3.35 -1.12 -12.22
N LEU A 59 3.27 -0.33 -11.15
CA LEU A 59 3.79 -0.73 -9.83
C LEU A 59 3.05 -1.94 -9.25
N ALA A 60 1.73 -2.00 -9.41
CA ALA A 60 0.94 -3.14 -8.96
C ALA A 60 1.29 -4.42 -9.75
N GLY A 61 1.45 -4.32 -11.06
CA GLY A 61 1.88 -5.44 -11.91
C GLY A 61 3.28 -5.94 -11.56
N SER A 62 4.22 -5.01 -11.30
CA SER A 62 5.57 -5.38 -10.85
C SER A 62 5.55 -6.06 -9.47
N GLY A 63 4.68 -5.61 -8.55
CA GLY A 63 4.46 -6.26 -7.26
C GLY A 63 3.92 -7.68 -7.40
N GLY A 64 2.94 -7.89 -8.30
CA GLY A 64 2.42 -9.22 -8.60
C GLY A 64 3.45 -10.15 -9.23
N ALA A 65 4.28 -9.64 -10.13
CA ALA A 65 5.40 -10.40 -10.69
C ALA A 65 6.42 -10.81 -9.61
N CYS A 66 6.76 -9.90 -8.70
CA CYS A 66 7.62 -10.20 -7.56
C CYS A 66 7.03 -11.30 -6.69
N LEU A 67 5.72 -11.26 -6.43
CA LEU A 67 5.03 -12.27 -5.65
C LEU A 67 5.14 -13.66 -6.29
N SER A 68 4.91 -13.78 -7.61
CA SER A 68 4.96 -15.06 -8.30
C SER A 68 6.37 -15.64 -8.42
N LEU A 69 7.40 -14.79 -8.54
CA LEU A 69 8.78 -15.22 -8.71
C LEU A 69 9.46 -15.62 -7.40
N TYR A 70 9.09 -15.00 -6.27
CA TYR A 70 9.79 -15.19 -5.00
C TYR A 70 9.01 -15.95 -3.95
N TYR A 71 7.70 -16.03 -4.06
CA TYR A 71 6.85 -16.74 -3.12
C TYR A 71 5.68 -17.38 -3.87
N PRO A 72 5.61 -18.62 -4.04
CA PRO A 72 6.33 -19.86 -3.78
C PRO A 72 7.30 -20.26 -4.90
N GLY A 73 7.65 -19.40 -5.83
CA GLY A 73 8.49 -19.72 -6.99
C GLY A 73 7.78 -20.47 -8.11
N VAL A 74 6.49 -20.74 -7.95
CA VAL A 74 5.59 -21.34 -8.94
C VAL A 74 4.30 -20.55 -8.99
N TRP A 75 3.71 -20.44 -10.19
CA TRP A 75 2.39 -19.84 -10.32
C TRP A 75 1.31 -20.84 -9.88
N THR A 76 0.48 -20.41 -8.92
CA THR A 76 -0.69 -21.15 -8.47
C THR A 76 -1.93 -20.30 -8.58
N GLU A 77 -3.08 -20.90 -8.88
CA GLU A 77 -4.35 -20.20 -8.86
C GLU A 77 -4.59 -19.60 -7.47
N ARG A 78 -5.03 -18.34 -7.45
CA ARG A 78 -5.27 -17.56 -6.22
C ARG A 78 -4.01 -17.21 -5.41
N ILE A 79 -2.83 -17.13 -6.02
CA ILE A 79 -1.58 -16.74 -5.37
C ILE A 79 -1.69 -15.37 -4.64
N SER A 80 -2.52 -14.46 -5.14
CA SER A 80 -2.76 -13.13 -4.55
C SER A 80 -3.86 -13.09 -3.49
N SER A 81 -4.60 -14.19 -3.27
CA SER A 81 -5.59 -14.51 -2.22
C SER A 81 -5.92 -13.37 -1.22
N GLY A 82 -6.51 -12.26 -1.67
CA GLY A 82 -6.88 -11.12 -0.81
C GLY A 82 -5.74 -10.12 -0.51
N GLN A 83 -4.53 -10.33 -0.98
CA GLN A 83 -3.41 -9.40 -0.75
C GLN A 83 -3.63 -8.01 -1.34
N GLY A 84 -4.40 -7.91 -2.44
CA GLY A 84 -4.80 -6.61 -3.00
C GLY A 84 -5.67 -5.80 -2.03
N VAL A 85 -6.63 -6.44 -1.36
CA VAL A 85 -7.47 -5.79 -0.34
C VAL A 85 -6.62 -5.38 0.87
N MET A 86 -5.69 -6.23 1.28
CA MET A 86 -4.72 -5.92 2.33
C MET A 86 -3.85 -4.72 1.98
N ALA A 87 -3.38 -4.62 0.73
CA ALA A 87 -2.59 -3.47 0.28
C ALA A 87 -3.39 -2.15 0.36
N VAL A 88 -4.68 -2.16 0.00
CA VAL A 88 -5.56 -0.99 0.16
C VAL A 88 -5.73 -0.61 1.63
N ALA A 89 -5.96 -1.61 2.50
CA ALA A 89 -6.05 -1.38 3.94
C ALA A 89 -4.75 -0.78 4.52
N LEU A 90 -3.59 -1.26 4.06
CA LEU A 90 -2.29 -0.71 4.44
C LEU A 90 -2.11 0.76 4.04
N VAL A 91 -2.57 1.16 2.85
CA VAL A 91 -2.49 2.55 2.37
C VAL A 91 -3.37 3.47 3.24
N ILE A 92 -4.59 3.01 3.57
CA ILE A 92 -5.50 3.75 4.46
C ILE A 92 -4.86 3.90 5.86
N PHE A 93 -4.30 2.81 6.39
CA PHE A 93 -3.59 2.79 7.66
C PHE A 93 -2.38 3.74 7.67
N ALA A 94 -1.60 3.75 6.59
CA ALA A 94 -0.45 4.63 6.41
C ALA A 94 -0.84 6.09 6.12
N ARG A 95 -2.14 6.44 6.17
CA ARG A 95 -2.65 7.80 5.92
C ARG A 95 -2.08 8.41 4.64
N TRP A 96 -2.06 7.65 3.57
CA TRP A 96 -1.59 8.08 2.26
C TRP A 96 -0.12 8.56 2.23
N ASN A 97 0.67 8.24 3.27
CA ASN A 97 2.08 8.63 3.35
C ASN A 97 2.98 7.45 2.93
N PRO A 98 3.82 7.59 1.88
CA PRO A 98 4.66 6.51 1.38
C PRO A 98 5.63 5.93 2.41
N ILE A 99 6.18 6.77 3.30
CA ILE A 99 7.12 6.31 4.35
C ILE A 99 6.37 5.49 5.42
N GLN A 100 5.18 5.94 5.82
CA GLN A 100 4.36 5.18 6.77
C GLN A 100 3.87 3.86 6.15
N CYS A 101 3.61 3.86 4.84
CA CYS A 101 3.26 2.65 4.11
C CYS A 101 4.40 1.62 4.11
N LEU A 102 5.64 2.06 4.00
CA LEU A 102 6.80 1.17 4.13
C LEU A 102 6.88 0.53 5.52
N TRP A 103 6.73 1.31 6.59
CA TRP A 103 6.71 0.77 7.95
C TRP A 103 5.55 -0.20 8.17
N ALA A 104 4.36 0.16 7.71
CA ALA A 104 3.19 -0.71 7.77
C ALA A 104 3.42 -2.02 7.01
N SER A 105 3.96 -1.97 5.79
CA SER A 105 4.24 -3.16 5.00
C SER A 105 5.29 -4.08 5.65
N MET A 106 6.30 -3.52 6.32
CA MET A 106 7.27 -4.30 7.09
C MET A 106 6.64 -4.99 8.30
N LEU A 107 5.77 -4.28 9.04
CA LEU A 107 5.04 -4.87 10.18
C LEU A 107 4.13 -6.01 9.74
N PHE A 108 3.36 -5.80 8.67
CA PHE A 108 2.44 -6.82 8.17
C PHE A 108 3.16 -8.00 7.52
N GLY A 109 4.21 -7.74 6.73
CA GLY A 109 5.06 -8.78 6.15
C GLY A 109 5.76 -9.61 7.21
N GLY A 110 6.26 -8.97 8.27
CA GLY A 110 6.81 -9.65 9.43
C GLY A 110 5.78 -10.53 10.15
N ALA A 111 4.58 -10.01 10.38
CA ALA A 111 3.50 -10.79 10.98
C ALA A 111 3.09 -12.00 10.14
N GLN A 112 3.05 -11.87 8.82
CA GLN A 112 2.76 -13.00 7.91
C GLN A 112 3.89 -14.05 7.89
N ALA A 113 5.14 -13.64 8.09
CA ALA A 113 6.27 -14.56 8.11
C ALA A 113 6.34 -15.43 9.40
N ILE A 114 5.66 -15.00 10.46
CA ILE A 114 5.64 -15.72 11.75
C ILE A 114 5.01 -17.10 11.61
N GLY A 115 3.87 -17.23 10.89
CA GLY A 115 3.18 -18.51 10.70
C GLY A 115 4.08 -19.59 10.08
N PRO A 116 4.64 -19.37 8.87
CA PRO A 116 5.57 -20.31 8.24
C PRO A 116 6.83 -20.57 9.07
N ALA A 117 7.34 -19.58 9.81
CA ALA A 117 8.51 -19.75 10.66
C ALA A 117 8.26 -20.72 11.82
N PHE A 118 7.10 -20.68 12.46
CA PHE A 118 6.73 -21.65 13.51
C PHE A 118 6.46 -23.02 12.96
N GLN A 119 5.90 -23.12 11.75
CA GLN A 119 5.75 -24.44 11.07
C GLN A 119 7.09 -25.13 10.82
N SER A 120 8.11 -24.39 10.43
CA SER A 120 9.45 -24.96 10.16
C SER A 120 10.11 -25.55 11.42
N VAL A 121 9.65 -25.16 12.61
CA VAL A 121 10.14 -25.66 13.92
C VAL A 121 9.24 -26.78 14.49
N GLY A 122 8.21 -27.23 13.73
CA GLY A 122 7.38 -28.36 14.13
C GLY A 122 6.22 -28.04 15.09
N VAL A 123 5.88 -26.75 15.25
CA VAL A 123 4.73 -26.32 16.08
C VAL A 123 3.48 -26.23 15.20
N GLU A 124 2.81 -27.37 15.00
CA GLU A 124 1.60 -27.46 14.15
C GLU A 124 0.30 -27.10 14.89
N SER A 125 0.29 -27.24 16.23
CA SER A 125 -0.93 -27.12 17.06
C SER A 125 -1.65 -25.76 16.98
N TYR A 126 -0.97 -24.69 16.60
CA TYR A 126 -1.53 -23.33 16.60
C TYR A 126 -1.53 -22.68 15.21
N TYR A 127 -1.47 -23.47 14.15
CA TYR A 127 -1.41 -23.00 12.76
C TYR A 127 -2.48 -21.96 12.42
N TYR A 128 -3.73 -22.22 12.79
CA TYR A 128 -4.84 -21.31 12.52
C TYR A 128 -4.71 -19.98 13.27
N LEU A 129 -4.16 -20.01 14.48
CA LEU A 129 -3.96 -18.82 15.30
C LEU A 129 -2.87 -17.92 14.70
N PHE A 130 -1.77 -18.51 14.24
CA PHE A 130 -0.68 -17.76 13.60
C PHE A 130 -1.07 -17.22 12.23
N ASN A 131 -1.88 -17.92 11.46
CA ASN A 131 -2.45 -17.39 10.21
C ASN A 131 -3.46 -16.25 10.45
N ALA A 132 -4.10 -16.22 11.61
CA ALA A 132 -4.97 -15.11 11.99
C ALA A 132 -4.21 -13.89 12.54
N ALA A 133 -2.92 -14.05 12.89
CA ALA A 133 -2.12 -12.99 13.50
C ALA A 133 -2.11 -11.66 12.71
N PRO A 134 -1.96 -11.62 11.38
CA PRO A 134 -2.01 -10.36 10.63
C PRO A 134 -3.39 -9.70 10.70
N TYR A 135 -4.48 -10.46 10.77
CA TYR A 135 -5.83 -9.92 10.89
C TYR A 135 -6.10 -9.36 12.30
N VAL A 136 -5.64 -10.06 13.33
CA VAL A 136 -5.71 -9.56 14.73
C VAL A 136 -4.86 -8.32 14.88
N LEU A 137 -3.68 -8.27 14.30
CA LEU A 137 -2.81 -7.10 14.30
C LEU A 137 -3.48 -5.91 13.60
N THR A 138 -4.15 -6.14 12.45
CA THR A 138 -4.92 -5.11 11.73
C THR A 138 -6.02 -4.53 12.60
N LEU A 139 -6.80 -5.39 13.25
CA LEU A 139 -7.89 -4.98 14.13
C LEU A 139 -7.37 -4.18 15.34
N LEU A 140 -6.32 -4.65 15.98
CA LEU A 140 -5.67 -3.95 17.11
C LEU A 140 -5.18 -2.56 16.70
N ILE A 141 -4.45 -2.48 15.59
CA ILE A 141 -3.94 -1.22 15.08
C ILE A 141 -5.10 -0.31 14.67
N MET A 142 -6.14 -0.86 14.05
CA MET A 142 -7.33 -0.10 13.66
C MET A 142 -8.04 0.48 14.88
N ILE A 143 -8.23 -0.28 15.95
CA ILE A 143 -8.83 0.18 17.20
C ILE A 143 -7.99 1.30 17.84
N VAL A 144 -6.68 1.15 17.87
CA VAL A 144 -5.77 2.12 18.50
C VAL A 144 -5.61 3.39 17.66
N THR A 145 -5.66 3.26 16.33
CA THR A 145 -5.35 4.36 15.40
C THR A 145 -6.60 5.05 14.86
N CYS A 146 -7.74 4.36 14.79
CA CYS A 146 -9.03 4.90 14.35
C CYS A 146 -9.71 5.71 15.46
N SER A 147 -9.18 6.90 15.72
CA SER A 147 -9.99 7.97 16.29
C SER A 147 -10.84 8.57 15.15
N PRO A 148 -12.18 8.71 15.29
CA PRO A 148 -13.07 9.17 14.22
C PRO A 148 -12.66 10.51 13.58
N GLN A 149 -11.96 11.36 14.33
CA GLN A 149 -11.49 12.66 13.86
C GLN A 149 -10.14 12.61 13.12
N ARG A 150 -9.39 11.49 13.19
CA ARG A 150 -8.04 11.39 12.63
C ARG A 150 -7.92 10.51 11.38
N THR A 151 -8.91 9.68 11.09
CA THR A 151 -8.89 8.74 9.96
C THR A 151 -8.92 9.42 8.59
N LEU A 152 -9.55 10.58 8.49
CA LEU A 152 -9.65 11.35 7.24
C LEU A 152 -8.54 12.40 7.08
N MET A 153 -7.69 12.60 8.07
CA MET A 153 -6.52 13.49 7.93
C MET A 153 -5.52 12.89 6.94
N GLY A 154 -5.38 13.53 5.79
CA GLY A 154 -4.46 13.14 4.73
C GLY A 154 -5.11 12.45 3.53
N SER A 155 -6.41 12.13 3.59
CA SER A 155 -7.13 11.65 2.40
C SER A 155 -7.27 12.77 1.36
N PRO A 156 -7.15 12.45 0.06
CA PRO A 156 -7.41 13.41 -1.00
C PRO A 156 -8.83 13.97 -0.90
N GLY A 157 -8.98 15.29 -0.99
CA GLY A 157 -10.28 15.96 -0.80
C GLY A 157 -11.33 15.61 -1.85
N ALA A 158 -10.93 15.06 -2.99
CA ALA A 158 -11.81 14.58 -4.05
C ALA A 158 -12.29 13.13 -3.82
N LEU A 159 -11.79 12.42 -2.80
CA LEU A 159 -12.18 11.05 -2.51
C LEU A 159 -13.61 11.03 -1.96
N GLY A 160 -14.53 10.37 -2.67
CA GLY A 160 -15.94 10.25 -2.25
C GLY A 160 -16.83 11.44 -2.61
N LYS A 161 -16.33 12.43 -3.35
CA LYS A 161 -17.19 13.45 -3.96
C LYS A 161 -17.58 13.00 -5.37
N GLU A 162 -18.85 12.68 -5.55
CA GLU A 162 -19.44 12.57 -6.88
C GLU A 162 -19.48 13.97 -7.52
N ASN A 163 -18.89 14.09 -8.72
CA ASN A 163 -19.06 15.25 -9.60
C ASN A 163 -20.12 14.92 -10.65
#